data_90a5b1dffe163acf0cf7bcb7cbd2d3eb
#
_entry.id   90a5b1dffe163acf0cf7bcb7cbd2d3eb
#
_cell.length_a   1.000
_cell.length_b   1.000
_cell.length_c   1.000
_cell.angle_alpha   90.00
_cell.angle_beta   90.00
_cell.angle_gamma   90.00
#
_symmetry.space_group_name_H-M   'P 1'
#
loop_
_entity.id
_entity.type
_entity.pdbx_description
1 polymer ?
#
loop_
_entity_poly.entity_id
_entity_poly.type
_entity_poly.pdbx_seq_one_letter_code
_entity_poly.pdbx_strand_id
1 'polypeptide(L)'
;MLRNSVSRRNLVLGGSGLLLLLVMIVNLAANRARADEGERIRAIFTVTYAGIPNTAGASFCGGAPLALNVEAHGAGSSNFGPLSFSLHKTVDPATGAAHGCLQLTGANGDTLEAIYDLKLGAPNDHQFALGADGTLTFTGGTGRFQGASGDAALAAVFANFYPASSFLGGNSNPLQGVAVYTVDGSLSVR
;
A
#
# COMPACT_ATOMS: atom_id res chain seq x y z
N MET A 1 18.24 -77.38 -35.55
CA MET A 1 19.14 -76.46 -34.81
C MET A 1 18.95 -75.06 -35.35
N LEU A 2 18.15 -74.23 -34.72
CA LEU A 2 17.91 -72.84 -35.08
C LEU A 2 18.44 -71.99 -33.96
N ARG A 3 19.47 -71.19 -34.24
CA ARG A 3 20.12 -70.24 -33.33
C ARG A 3 19.40 -68.92 -33.43
N ASN A 4 18.64 -68.48 -32.39
CA ASN A 4 18.06 -67.15 -32.27
C ASN A 4 19.16 -66.14 -31.83
N SER A 5 19.49 -65.25 -32.70
CA SER A 5 20.34 -64.12 -32.43
C SER A 5 19.46 -62.98 -31.89
N VAL A 6 19.55 -62.66 -30.58
CA VAL A 6 18.91 -61.53 -29.96
C VAL A 6 19.82 -60.31 -30.15
N SER A 7 19.43 -59.41 -31.05
CA SER A 7 20.07 -58.09 -31.24
C SER A 7 19.75 -57.18 -30.07
N ARG A 8 20.73 -56.89 -29.23
CA ARG A 8 20.66 -55.83 -28.21
C ARG A 8 20.78 -54.49 -28.90
N ARG A 9 19.67 -53.79 -29.12
CA ARG A 9 19.68 -52.35 -29.46
C ARG A 9 20.00 -51.58 -28.21
N ASN A 10 21.20 -51.08 -28.09
CA ASN A 10 21.59 -50.07 -27.08
C ASN A 10 20.82 -48.77 -27.38
N LEU A 11 19.85 -48.46 -26.56
CA LEU A 11 19.15 -47.17 -26.55
C LEU A 11 20.10 -46.15 -25.93
N VAL A 12 20.87 -45.46 -26.77
CA VAL A 12 21.62 -44.30 -26.37
C VAL A 12 20.61 -43.13 -26.23
N LEU A 13 20.06 -43.00 -25.06
CA LEU A 13 19.32 -41.80 -24.70
C LEU A 13 20.33 -40.68 -24.60
N GLY A 14 20.39 -39.86 -25.67
CA GLY A 14 21.34 -38.77 -25.77
C GLY A 14 21.16 -37.74 -24.64
N GLY A 15 22.27 -37.41 -23.98
CA GLY A 15 22.36 -36.46 -22.87
C GLY A 15 21.80 -35.04 -23.15
N SER A 16 21.42 -34.75 -24.41
CA SER A 16 20.77 -33.49 -24.81
C SER A 16 19.36 -33.28 -24.22
N GLY A 17 18.59 -34.39 -24.05
CA GLY A 17 17.23 -34.28 -23.50
C GLY A 17 17.19 -33.90 -22.01
N LEU A 18 18.15 -34.46 -21.24
CA LEU A 18 18.25 -34.16 -19.80
C LEU A 18 18.68 -32.73 -19.54
N LEU A 19 19.61 -32.20 -20.36
CA LEU A 19 20.08 -30.80 -20.26
C LEU A 19 18.98 -29.79 -20.58
N LEU A 20 18.17 -30.05 -21.62
CA LEU A 20 17.02 -29.22 -21.99
C LEU A 20 15.95 -29.21 -20.89
N LEU A 21 15.68 -30.35 -20.26
CA LEU A 21 14.72 -30.43 -19.15
C LEU A 21 15.20 -29.63 -17.94
N LEU A 22 16.49 -29.72 -17.61
CA LEU A 22 17.09 -28.98 -16.50
C LEU A 22 17.04 -27.46 -16.74
N VAL A 23 17.33 -27.00 -17.96
CA VAL A 23 17.24 -25.59 -18.34
C VAL A 23 15.80 -25.06 -18.28
N MET A 24 14.81 -25.89 -18.70
CA MET A 24 13.40 -25.51 -18.54
C MET A 24 12.97 -25.42 -17.07
N ILE A 25 13.38 -26.34 -16.22
CA ILE A 25 13.04 -26.31 -14.79
C ILE A 25 13.66 -25.09 -14.10
N VAL A 26 14.92 -24.77 -14.41
CA VAL A 26 15.61 -23.60 -13.85
C VAL A 26 14.95 -22.29 -14.32
N ASN A 27 14.54 -22.19 -15.59
CA ASN A 27 13.84 -21.02 -16.10
C ASN A 27 12.41 -20.87 -15.51
N LEU A 28 11.69 -21.98 -15.29
CA LEU A 28 10.40 -21.96 -14.62
C LEU A 28 10.52 -21.55 -13.14
N ALA A 29 11.55 -22.01 -12.44
CA ALA A 29 11.83 -21.63 -11.06
C ALA A 29 12.26 -20.17 -10.96
N ALA A 30 13.12 -19.68 -11.87
CA ALA A 30 13.52 -18.27 -11.93
C ALA A 30 12.36 -17.33 -12.29
N ASN A 31 11.46 -17.76 -13.18
CA ASN A 31 10.26 -16.98 -13.51
C ASN A 31 9.24 -16.97 -12.36
N ARG A 32 9.13 -18.06 -11.59
CA ARG A 32 8.29 -18.07 -10.36
C ARG A 32 8.88 -17.19 -9.26
N ALA A 33 10.20 -17.22 -9.06
CA ALA A 33 10.87 -16.33 -8.10
C ALA A 33 10.71 -14.85 -8.47
N ARG A 34 10.71 -14.50 -9.76
CA ARG A 34 10.43 -13.12 -10.22
C ARG A 34 8.96 -12.72 -10.12
N ALA A 35 8.04 -13.67 -10.16
CA ALA A 35 6.61 -13.39 -9.96
C ALA A 35 6.26 -13.13 -8.49
N ASP A 36 7.13 -13.52 -7.55
CA ASP A 36 6.98 -13.25 -6.11
C ASP A 36 7.68 -11.95 -5.65
N GLU A 37 8.55 -11.36 -6.48
CA GLU A 37 9.06 -9.99 -6.26
C GLU A 37 8.00 -9.01 -6.76
N GLY A 38 7.15 -8.52 -5.83
CA GLY A 38 6.16 -7.50 -6.11
C GLY A 38 6.75 -6.30 -6.86
N GLU A 39 5.99 -5.71 -7.75
CA GLU A 39 6.39 -4.49 -8.44
C GLU A 39 6.52 -3.35 -7.43
N ARG A 40 7.59 -2.54 -7.52
CA ARG A 40 7.78 -1.41 -6.62
C ARG A 40 6.73 -0.35 -6.88
N ILE A 41 5.99 0.05 -5.84
CA ILE A 41 5.10 1.20 -5.89
C ILE A 41 5.81 2.43 -5.34
N ARG A 42 5.75 3.53 -6.09
CA ARG A 42 6.16 4.87 -5.66
C ARG A 42 5.10 5.86 -6.04
N ALA A 43 4.66 6.66 -5.08
CA ALA A 43 3.63 7.67 -5.33
C ALA A 43 3.81 8.89 -4.43
N ILE A 44 3.30 10.02 -4.93
CA ILE A 44 3.18 11.26 -4.17
C ILE A 44 1.79 11.83 -4.39
N PHE A 45 1.12 12.24 -3.31
CA PHE A 45 -0.23 12.77 -3.32
C PHE A 45 -0.29 14.10 -2.60
N THR A 46 -1.08 15.03 -3.13
CA THR A 46 -1.50 16.24 -2.44
C THR A 46 -2.98 16.12 -2.14
N VAL A 47 -3.35 16.29 -0.88
CA VAL A 47 -4.71 16.10 -0.41
C VAL A 47 -5.16 17.24 0.48
N THR A 48 -6.46 17.49 0.52
CA THR A 48 -7.13 18.26 1.58
C THR A 48 -7.71 17.29 2.59
N TYR A 49 -7.72 17.68 3.87
CA TYR A 49 -8.32 16.89 4.93
C TYR A 49 -9.19 17.73 5.86
N ALA A 50 -10.18 17.09 6.44
CA ALA A 50 -11.04 17.63 7.46
C ALA A 50 -11.25 16.60 8.56
N GLY A 51 -11.26 17.03 9.80
CA GLY A 51 -11.47 16.19 10.98
C GLY A 51 -12.51 16.77 11.92
N ILE A 52 -13.30 15.91 12.50
CA ILE A 52 -14.33 16.21 13.49
C ILE A 52 -14.17 15.29 14.70
N PRO A 53 -14.64 15.66 15.90
CA PRO A 53 -14.69 14.78 17.04
C PRO A 53 -15.43 13.48 16.71
N ASN A 54 -14.86 12.33 17.08
CA ASN A 54 -15.45 11.01 16.85
C ASN A 54 -16.44 10.64 17.97
N THR A 55 -17.51 11.41 18.10
CA THR A 55 -18.53 11.21 19.15
C THR A 55 -19.37 9.95 18.95
N ALA A 56 -19.45 9.45 17.73
CA ALA A 56 -20.18 8.23 17.39
C ALA A 56 -19.38 6.94 17.59
N GLY A 57 -18.09 7.02 17.96
CA GLY A 57 -17.22 5.87 18.10
C GLY A 57 -16.97 5.14 16.79
N ALA A 58 -16.95 5.86 15.65
CA ALA A 58 -16.65 5.26 14.36
C ALA A 58 -15.22 4.71 14.32
N SER A 59 -15.06 3.57 13.64
CA SER A 59 -13.76 2.95 13.37
C SER A 59 -13.68 2.57 11.90
N PHE A 60 -12.47 2.52 11.35
CA PHE A 60 -12.24 2.19 9.95
C PHE A 60 -11.25 1.05 9.83
N CYS A 61 -11.51 0.13 8.91
CA CYS A 61 -10.66 -1.02 8.58
C CYS A 61 -10.18 -1.84 9.80
N GLY A 62 -11.05 -2.04 10.79
CA GLY A 62 -10.75 -2.84 11.98
C GLY A 62 -9.94 -2.11 13.04
N GLY A 63 -9.62 -0.83 12.83
CA GLY A 63 -8.93 -0.02 13.84
C GLY A 63 -9.82 0.36 15.03
N ALA A 64 -9.19 0.81 16.12
CA ALA A 64 -9.89 1.33 17.27
C ALA A 64 -10.59 2.66 16.96
N PRO A 65 -11.75 2.96 17.59
CA PRO A 65 -12.35 4.27 17.49
C PRO A 65 -11.53 5.27 18.32
N LEU A 66 -10.72 6.09 17.63
CA LEU A 66 -9.92 7.13 18.27
C LEU A 66 -10.69 8.45 18.34
N ALA A 67 -10.10 9.46 18.99
CA ALA A 67 -10.78 10.70 19.38
C ALA A 67 -11.30 11.57 18.21
N LEU A 68 -10.63 11.52 17.07
CA LEU A 68 -11.01 12.28 15.88
C LEU A 68 -11.33 11.37 14.70
N ASN A 69 -12.32 11.74 13.93
CA ASN A 69 -12.65 11.22 12.61
C ASN A 69 -12.08 12.17 11.54
N VAL A 70 -11.28 11.67 10.62
CA VAL A 70 -10.64 12.48 9.59
C VAL A 70 -10.90 11.86 8.22
N GLU A 71 -11.36 12.70 7.30
CA GLU A 71 -11.47 12.38 5.88
C GLU A 71 -10.44 13.18 5.09
N ALA A 72 -9.86 12.57 4.06
CA ALA A 72 -8.94 13.24 3.17
C ALA A 72 -9.16 12.82 1.72
N HIS A 73 -9.11 13.80 0.82
CA HIS A 73 -9.30 13.58 -0.61
C HIS A 73 -8.29 14.39 -1.40
N GLY A 74 -7.83 13.83 -2.50
CA GLY A 74 -6.88 14.50 -3.37
C GLY A 74 -6.47 13.67 -4.56
N ALA A 75 -5.33 14.00 -5.12
CA ALA A 75 -4.78 13.30 -6.26
C ALA A 75 -3.25 13.36 -6.24
N GLY A 76 -2.65 12.49 -7.03
CA GLY A 76 -1.21 12.44 -7.16
C GLY A 76 -0.74 11.65 -8.36
N SER A 77 0.56 11.46 -8.42
CA SER A 77 1.22 10.65 -9.45
C SER A 77 1.90 9.45 -8.82
N SER A 78 1.93 8.36 -9.59
CA SER A 78 2.66 7.15 -9.24
C SER A 78 3.35 6.57 -10.48
N ASN A 79 4.19 5.55 -10.27
CA ASN A 79 4.73 4.77 -11.39
C ASN A 79 3.64 3.96 -12.14
N PHE A 80 2.43 3.85 -11.56
CA PHE A 80 1.24 3.30 -12.23
C PHE A 80 0.38 4.37 -12.93
N GLY A 81 0.87 5.61 -13.02
CA GLY A 81 0.17 6.76 -13.58
C GLY A 81 -0.55 7.60 -12.51
N PRO A 82 -1.41 8.55 -12.94
CA PRO A 82 -2.17 9.40 -12.04
C PRO A 82 -3.21 8.59 -11.27
N LEU A 83 -3.34 8.90 -9.97
CA LEU A 83 -4.30 8.26 -9.06
C LEU A 83 -5.03 9.33 -8.25
N SER A 84 -6.33 9.18 -8.04
CA SER A 84 -7.05 9.90 -6.99
C SER A 84 -6.86 9.18 -5.66
N PHE A 85 -6.95 9.95 -4.58
CA PHE A 85 -6.71 9.52 -3.21
C PHE A 85 -7.96 9.78 -2.37
N SER A 86 -8.44 8.78 -1.67
CA SER A 86 -9.53 8.90 -0.70
C SER A 86 -9.18 8.13 0.56
N LEU A 87 -9.33 8.76 1.71
CA LEU A 87 -8.90 8.23 2.98
C LEU A 87 -9.94 8.53 4.06
N HIS A 88 -10.25 7.51 4.87
CA HIS A 88 -11.00 7.62 6.11
C HIS A 88 -10.17 7.07 7.26
N LYS A 89 -10.00 7.87 8.32
CA LYS A 89 -9.17 7.48 9.47
C LYS A 89 -9.72 7.97 10.79
N THR A 90 -9.33 7.29 11.85
CA THR A 90 -9.40 7.82 13.20
C THR A 90 -8.01 8.24 13.68
N VAL A 91 -7.97 9.28 14.51
CA VAL A 91 -6.73 9.85 15.03
C VAL A 91 -6.88 10.08 16.53
N ASP A 92 -5.84 9.75 17.28
CA ASP A 92 -5.68 10.16 18.67
C ASP A 92 -4.66 11.32 18.74
N PRO A 93 -5.10 12.55 18.96
CA PRO A 93 -4.20 13.70 19.04
C PRO A 93 -3.22 13.64 20.22
N ALA A 94 -3.56 12.93 21.29
CA ALA A 94 -2.72 12.84 22.49
C ALA A 94 -1.51 11.92 22.24
N THR A 95 -1.71 10.82 21.55
CA THR A 95 -0.64 9.86 21.23
C THR A 95 -0.05 10.06 19.83
N GLY A 96 -0.76 10.74 18.93
CA GLY A 96 -0.42 10.86 17.52
C GLY A 96 -0.70 9.58 16.72
N ALA A 97 -1.37 8.60 17.31
CA ALA A 97 -1.74 7.38 16.58
C ALA A 97 -2.86 7.68 15.58
N ALA A 98 -2.75 7.13 14.37
CA ALA A 98 -3.79 7.20 13.35
C ALA A 98 -3.89 5.86 12.63
N HIS A 99 -5.13 5.41 12.41
CA HIS A 99 -5.44 4.17 11.71
C HIS A 99 -6.61 4.39 10.76
N GLY A 100 -6.58 3.76 9.58
CA GLY A 100 -7.67 3.94 8.63
C GLY A 100 -7.56 3.13 7.33
N CYS A 101 -8.46 3.49 6.42
CA CYS A 101 -8.57 2.91 5.09
C CYS A 101 -8.17 3.94 4.04
N LEU A 102 -7.40 3.49 3.07
CA LEU A 102 -7.02 4.24 1.89
C LEU A 102 -7.55 3.54 0.65
N GLN A 103 -8.14 4.31 -0.26
CA GLN A 103 -8.44 3.87 -1.61
C GLN A 103 -7.75 4.81 -2.61
N LEU A 104 -7.00 4.21 -3.53
CA LEU A 104 -6.42 4.88 -4.69
C LEU A 104 -7.21 4.46 -5.93
N THR A 105 -7.58 5.42 -6.78
CA THR A 105 -8.38 5.12 -7.99
C THR A 105 -7.67 5.67 -9.23
N GLY A 106 -7.41 4.80 -10.19
CA GLY A 106 -6.85 5.17 -11.48
C GLY A 106 -7.86 5.87 -12.40
N ALA A 107 -7.36 6.56 -13.42
CA ALA A 107 -8.20 7.26 -14.40
C ALA A 107 -9.19 6.35 -15.16
N ASN A 108 -8.91 5.05 -15.24
CA ASN A 108 -9.76 4.03 -15.84
C ASN A 108 -10.78 3.41 -14.86
N GLY A 109 -10.79 3.86 -13.59
CA GLY A 109 -11.67 3.35 -12.55
C GLY A 109 -11.12 2.15 -11.76
N ASP A 110 -9.93 1.63 -12.08
CA ASP A 110 -9.28 0.58 -11.27
C ASP A 110 -8.97 1.11 -9.87
N THR A 111 -9.23 0.32 -8.83
CA THR A 111 -8.99 0.71 -7.44
C THR A 111 -7.89 -0.12 -6.80
N LEU A 112 -7.10 0.50 -5.93
CA LEU A 112 -6.15 -0.15 -5.03
C LEU A 112 -6.53 0.22 -3.60
N GLU A 113 -6.70 -0.78 -2.74
CA GLU A 113 -7.16 -0.62 -1.37
C GLU A 113 -6.04 -0.96 -0.39
N ALA A 114 -5.95 -0.19 0.69
CA ALA A 114 -4.96 -0.42 1.74
C ALA A 114 -5.52 -0.04 3.11
N ILE A 115 -5.01 -0.72 4.13
CA ILE A 115 -5.05 -0.30 5.52
C ILE A 115 -3.79 0.48 5.81
N TYR A 116 -3.87 1.52 6.63
CA TYR A 116 -2.69 2.24 7.04
C TYR A 116 -2.65 2.52 8.52
N ASP A 117 -1.44 2.47 9.06
CA ASP A 117 -1.09 2.87 10.41
C ASP A 117 -0.05 3.97 10.34
N LEU A 118 -0.33 5.09 11.00
CA LEU A 118 0.51 6.28 10.95
C LEU A 118 0.76 6.82 12.35
N LYS A 119 1.95 7.32 12.58
CA LYS A 119 2.34 8.04 13.79
C LYS A 119 2.60 9.49 13.42
N LEU A 120 1.77 10.39 13.91
CA LEU A 120 2.02 11.83 13.81
C LEU A 120 3.11 12.24 14.79
N GLY A 121 3.99 13.14 14.37
CA GLY A 121 4.92 13.84 15.25
C GLY A 121 4.18 14.64 16.32
N ALA A 122 4.83 14.88 17.45
CA ALA A 122 4.24 15.69 18.49
C ALA A 122 3.99 17.13 17.96
N PRO A 123 2.74 17.63 18.05
CA PRO A 123 2.48 19.02 17.74
C PRO A 123 3.19 19.91 18.75
N ASN A 124 3.88 20.94 18.29
CA ASN A 124 4.29 22.02 19.18
C ASN A 124 3.36 23.23 18.97
N ASP A 125 3.21 24.06 19.98
CA ASP A 125 2.23 25.14 20.02
C ASP A 125 2.36 26.20 18.93
N HIS A 126 3.42 26.16 18.15
CA HIS A 126 3.75 27.14 17.11
C HIS A 126 3.83 26.55 15.71
N GLN A 127 3.61 25.24 15.54
CA GLN A 127 3.73 24.61 14.23
C GLN A 127 2.38 24.45 13.53
N PHE A 128 2.33 24.96 12.32
CA PHE A 128 1.26 24.66 11.35
C PHE A 128 1.54 23.38 10.58
N ALA A 129 2.75 22.85 10.63
CA ALA A 129 3.15 21.63 9.90
C ALA A 129 3.53 20.50 10.86
N LEU A 130 3.05 19.31 10.58
CA LEU A 130 3.34 18.07 11.32
C LEU A 130 3.86 17.02 10.34
N GLY A 131 5.00 16.41 10.67
CA GLY A 131 5.46 15.20 10.00
C GLY A 131 4.74 13.97 10.54
N ALA A 132 4.63 12.93 9.74
CA ALA A 132 4.12 11.64 10.15
C ALA A 132 4.74 10.53 9.31
N ASP A 133 5.00 9.39 9.95
CA ASP A 133 5.54 8.19 9.34
C ASP A 133 4.70 6.98 9.71
N GLY A 134 4.64 6.00 8.83
CA GLY A 134 3.87 4.79 9.04
C GLY A 134 3.98 3.78 7.92
N THR A 135 3.01 2.89 7.88
CA THR A 135 2.95 1.79 6.90
C THR A 135 1.60 1.74 6.21
N LEU A 136 1.63 1.28 4.96
CA LEU A 136 0.46 0.83 4.20
C LEU A 136 0.56 -0.68 4.05
N THR A 137 -0.56 -1.38 4.25
CA THR A 137 -0.73 -2.79 3.86
C THR A 137 -1.81 -2.86 2.79
N PHE A 138 -1.43 -3.27 1.58
CA PHE A 138 -2.37 -3.41 0.47
C PHE A 138 -3.24 -4.64 0.68
N THR A 139 -4.55 -4.47 0.61
CA THR A 139 -5.54 -5.49 0.96
C THR A 139 -6.33 -6.00 -0.24
N GLY A 140 -6.20 -5.36 -1.39
CA GLY A 140 -6.93 -5.72 -2.59
C GLY A 140 -7.04 -4.58 -3.57
N GLY A 141 -7.94 -4.76 -4.53
CA GLY A 141 -8.25 -3.77 -5.54
C GLY A 141 -9.05 -4.36 -6.69
N THR A 142 -9.31 -3.55 -7.70
CA THR A 142 -10.04 -3.93 -8.92
C THR A 142 -9.20 -3.69 -10.17
N GLY A 143 -9.63 -4.24 -11.29
CA GLY A 143 -8.96 -4.10 -12.58
C GLY A 143 -7.51 -4.54 -12.52
N ARG A 144 -6.56 -3.68 -12.92
CA ARG A 144 -5.12 -3.99 -12.88
C ARG A 144 -4.57 -4.24 -11.46
N PHE A 145 -5.29 -3.87 -10.41
CA PHE A 145 -4.92 -4.09 -9.02
C PHE A 145 -5.68 -5.25 -8.38
N GLN A 146 -6.36 -6.08 -9.17
CA GLN A 146 -7.08 -7.23 -8.65
C GLN A 146 -6.14 -8.18 -7.92
N GLY A 147 -6.51 -8.55 -6.69
CA GLY A 147 -5.69 -9.40 -5.83
C GLY A 147 -4.41 -8.74 -5.31
N ALA A 148 -4.34 -7.42 -5.34
CA ALA A 148 -3.23 -6.65 -4.82
C ALA A 148 -2.92 -7.00 -3.37
N SER A 149 -1.63 -7.12 -3.05
CA SER A 149 -1.10 -7.37 -1.71
C SER A 149 0.31 -6.80 -1.60
N GLY A 150 0.81 -6.64 -0.38
CA GLY A 150 2.15 -6.11 -0.11
C GLY A 150 2.11 -4.93 0.86
N ASP A 151 3.27 -4.35 1.10
CA ASP A 151 3.46 -3.29 2.08
C ASP A 151 4.27 -2.13 1.51
N ALA A 152 4.01 -0.94 2.02
CA ALA A 152 4.76 0.25 1.69
C ALA A 152 5.01 1.13 2.92
N ALA A 153 6.13 1.83 2.93
CA ALA A 153 6.35 2.94 3.82
C ALA A 153 5.46 4.12 3.40
N LEU A 154 4.86 4.78 4.38
CA LEU A 154 4.06 5.97 4.21
C LEU A 154 4.69 7.10 5.02
N ALA A 155 5.04 8.19 4.37
CA ALA A 155 5.41 9.42 5.06
C ALA A 155 4.47 10.55 4.64
N ALA A 156 4.18 11.45 5.56
CA ALA A 156 3.31 12.58 5.31
C ALA A 156 3.80 13.86 5.99
N VAL A 157 3.48 14.99 5.37
CA VAL A 157 3.61 16.32 5.97
C VAL A 157 2.25 16.98 5.91
N PHE A 158 1.71 17.32 7.07
CA PHE A 158 0.43 18.00 7.23
C PHE A 158 0.67 19.48 7.47
N ALA A 159 -0.02 20.33 6.73
CA ALA A 159 -0.08 21.75 6.97
C ALA A 159 -1.52 22.13 7.37
N ASN A 160 -1.71 22.43 8.66
CA ASN A 160 -3.00 22.82 9.22
C ASN A 160 -3.33 24.26 8.83
N PHE A 161 -4.61 24.56 8.59
CA PHE A 161 -5.08 25.94 8.41
C PHE A 161 -5.13 26.69 9.73
N TYR A 162 -5.23 25.95 10.86
CA TYR A 162 -5.18 26.49 12.22
C TYR A 162 -4.10 25.77 13.02
N PRO A 163 -3.47 26.42 14.03
CA PRO A 163 -2.51 25.74 14.90
C PRO A 163 -3.11 24.50 15.54
N ALA A 164 -2.29 23.45 15.71
CA ALA A 164 -2.73 22.20 16.34
C ALA A 164 -3.33 22.43 17.73
N SER A 165 -2.83 23.38 18.51
CA SER A 165 -3.37 23.79 19.81
C SER A 165 -4.82 24.27 19.75
N SER A 166 -5.30 24.80 18.62
CA SER A 166 -6.66 25.32 18.51
C SER A 166 -7.74 24.24 18.52
N PHE A 167 -7.45 23.01 18.12
CA PHE A 167 -8.41 21.91 18.24
C PHE A 167 -8.08 20.95 19.39
N LEU A 168 -6.81 20.83 19.82
CA LEU A 168 -6.41 20.07 20.99
C LEU A 168 -6.83 20.74 22.30
N GLY A 169 -6.90 22.07 22.33
CA GLY A 169 -7.27 22.88 23.48
C GLY A 169 -8.78 23.04 23.71
N GLY A 170 -9.63 22.27 23.01
CA GLY A 170 -11.08 22.36 23.14
C GLY A 170 -11.71 23.57 22.42
N ASN A 171 -10.94 24.28 21.62
CA ASN A 171 -11.48 25.33 20.74
C ASN A 171 -12.30 24.71 19.59
N SER A 172 -13.30 25.44 19.12
CA SER A 172 -14.23 25.00 18.08
C SER A 172 -13.66 25.00 16.66
N ASN A 173 -12.37 25.28 16.47
CA ASN A 173 -11.76 25.27 15.15
C ASN A 173 -11.64 23.83 14.63
N PRO A 174 -12.13 23.56 13.42
CA PRO A 174 -12.04 22.23 12.83
C PRO A 174 -10.58 21.88 12.52
N LEU A 175 -10.23 20.60 12.65
CA LEU A 175 -8.99 20.08 12.10
C LEU A 175 -9.09 20.08 10.58
N GLN A 176 -8.47 21.05 9.93
CA GLN A 176 -8.50 21.20 8.47
C GLN A 176 -7.13 21.62 7.95
N GLY A 177 -6.80 21.16 6.75
CA GLY A 177 -5.54 21.54 6.12
C GLY A 177 -5.30 20.84 4.81
N VAL A 178 -4.04 20.91 4.40
CA VAL A 178 -3.50 20.17 3.27
C VAL A 178 -2.40 19.23 3.74
N ALA A 179 -2.22 18.12 3.05
CA ALA A 179 -1.11 17.24 3.32
C ALA A 179 -0.47 16.74 2.02
N VAL A 180 0.81 16.43 2.11
CA VAL A 180 1.54 15.71 1.09
C VAL A 180 1.89 14.34 1.66
N TYR A 181 1.49 13.30 0.95
CA TYR A 181 1.82 11.90 1.26
C TYR A 181 2.81 11.36 0.25
N THR A 182 3.77 10.59 0.72
CA THR A 182 4.68 9.80 -0.11
C THR A 182 4.56 8.33 0.24
N VAL A 183 4.51 7.48 -0.78
CA VAL A 183 4.41 6.02 -0.68
C VAL A 183 5.60 5.40 -1.39
N ASP A 184 6.31 4.49 -0.74
CA ASP A 184 7.40 3.70 -1.34
C ASP A 184 7.39 2.28 -0.78
N GLY A 185 7.19 1.29 -1.62
CA GLY A 185 7.11 -0.10 -1.16
C GLY A 185 6.98 -1.11 -2.29
N SER A 186 6.43 -2.29 -1.97
CA SER A 186 6.21 -3.38 -2.90
C SER A 186 4.71 -3.68 -3.05
N LEU A 187 4.28 -3.92 -4.27
CA LEU A 187 2.92 -4.28 -4.65
C LEU A 187 2.96 -5.53 -5.51
N SER A 188 2.35 -6.60 -5.05
CA SER A 188 2.10 -7.81 -5.83
C SER A 188 0.66 -7.79 -6.35
N VAL A 189 0.46 -8.01 -7.64
CA VAL A 189 -0.86 -8.15 -8.27
C VAL A 189 -0.93 -9.53 -8.94
N ARG A 190 -2.10 -10.15 -8.93
CA ARG A 190 -2.29 -11.51 -9.47
C ARG A 190 -2.97 -11.48 -10.82
#